data_f774184ee0a409dccb741f7380deb61a
#
_entry.id   f774184ee0a409dccb741f7380deb61a
#
_cell.length_a   1.000
_cell.length_b   1.000
_cell.length_c   1.000
_cell.angle_alpha   90.00
_cell.angle_beta   90.00
_cell.angle_gamma   90.00
#
_symmetry.space_group_name_H-M   'P 1'
#
loop_
_entity.id
_entity.type
_entity.pdbx_description
1 polymer ?
#
loop_
_entity_poly.entity_id
_entity_poly.type
_entity_poly.pdbx_seq_one_letter_code
_entity_poly.pdbx_strand_id
1 'polypeptide(L)'
;MLGGSSSINGMIYSRGHPQDYEEWNTLGGPGWGWEDIKAVYRQIESHELGEADHRGGTGPLPISTGQFRYPIAEQLIEAGVQFGLERKEDLNDETLEGIGYYNHNIKNGRRMSASRVFLKPAMKRSNLTVITSAHAQKVNF
;
A
#
# COMPACT_ATOMS: atom_id res chain seq x y z
N MET A 1 -4.66 8.64 17.53
CA MET A 1 -5.52 7.52 17.06
C MET A 1 -4.63 6.33 16.68
N LEU A 2 -4.97 5.12 17.16
CA LEU A 2 -4.25 3.90 16.76
C LEU A 2 -4.41 3.64 15.26
N GLY A 3 -3.30 3.33 14.58
CA GLY A 3 -3.26 3.15 13.13
C GLY A 3 -2.89 4.40 12.35
N GLY A 4 -2.76 5.55 13.00
CA GLY A 4 -2.36 6.80 12.37
C GLY A 4 -3.25 7.19 11.19
N SER A 5 -2.67 7.73 10.12
CA SER A 5 -3.37 8.16 8.90
C SER A 5 -4.11 7.02 8.20
N SER A 6 -3.65 5.76 8.34
CA SER A 6 -4.33 4.60 7.76
C SER A 6 -5.74 4.36 8.32
N SER A 7 -6.09 4.98 9.46
CA SER A 7 -7.42 4.90 10.05
C SER A 7 -8.40 5.94 9.49
N ILE A 8 -7.92 6.95 8.74
CA ILE A 8 -8.74 8.08 8.25
C ILE A 8 -8.50 8.43 6.77
N ASN A 9 -7.46 7.88 6.12
CA ASN A 9 -7.15 8.14 4.71
C ASN A 9 -8.22 7.60 3.74
N GLY A 10 -8.07 7.86 2.44
CA GLY A 10 -8.96 7.36 1.39
C GLY A 10 -8.80 5.88 1.05
N MET A 11 -7.97 5.12 1.79
CA MET A 11 -7.70 3.69 1.59
C MET A 11 -7.05 3.34 0.25
N ILE A 12 -6.64 4.29 -0.54
CA ILE A 12 -5.89 4.04 -1.78
C ILE A 12 -4.56 3.40 -1.40
N TYR A 13 -4.24 2.29 -2.09
CA TYR A 13 -2.97 1.62 -1.98
C TYR A 13 -2.09 2.01 -3.18
N SER A 14 -1.10 2.85 -2.91
CA SER A 14 -0.14 3.34 -3.91
C SER A 14 1.26 3.30 -3.32
N ARG A 15 2.23 2.91 -4.14
CA ARG A 15 3.66 2.88 -3.81
C ARG A 15 4.35 4.07 -4.45
N GLY A 16 5.55 4.41 -3.95
CA GLY A 16 6.45 5.35 -4.61
C GLY A 16 7.05 4.77 -5.89
N HIS A 17 7.61 5.65 -6.72
CA HIS A 17 8.37 5.24 -7.90
C HIS A 17 9.65 4.49 -7.49
N PRO A 18 10.10 3.45 -8.22
CA PRO A 18 11.35 2.76 -7.93
C PRO A 18 12.55 3.71 -7.76
N GLN A 19 12.62 4.76 -8.56
CA GLN A 19 13.69 5.75 -8.49
C GLN A 19 13.72 6.52 -7.17
N ASP A 20 12.57 6.79 -6.53
CA ASP A 20 12.52 7.46 -5.23
C ASP A 20 13.28 6.65 -4.17
N TYR A 21 13.16 5.31 -4.24
CA TYR A 21 13.86 4.42 -3.31
C TYR A 21 15.35 4.31 -3.63
N GLU A 22 15.75 4.37 -4.91
CA GLU A 22 17.18 4.42 -5.27
C GLU A 22 17.83 5.73 -4.78
N GLU A 23 17.10 6.84 -4.82
CA GLU A 23 17.57 8.08 -4.21
C GLU A 23 17.72 7.94 -2.68
N TRP A 24 16.78 7.29 -2.01
CA TRP A 24 16.88 7.01 -0.56
C TRP A 24 18.07 6.10 -0.24
N ASN A 25 18.33 5.09 -1.07
CA ASN A 25 19.49 4.22 -0.93
C ASN A 25 20.80 5.00 -1.02
N THR A 26 20.85 5.98 -1.91
CA THR A 26 22.02 6.86 -2.09
C THR A 26 22.22 7.80 -0.90
N LEU A 27 21.14 8.37 -0.35
CA LEU A 27 21.17 9.37 0.72
C LEU A 27 21.18 8.74 2.12
N GLY A 28 20.44 7.65 2.30
CA GLY A 28 20.19 7.01 3.60
C GLY A 28 21.03 5.77 3.88
N GLY A 29 21.73 5.26 2.89
CA GLY A 29 22.55 4.05 2.98
C GLY A 29 21.86 2.77 2.49
N PRO A 30 22.58 1.65 2.45
CA PRO A 30 22.12 0.40 1.88
C PRO A 30 20.88 -0.16 2.60
N GLY A 31 20.00 -0.83 1.86
CA GLY A 31 18.77 -1.43 2.37
C GLY A 31 17.51 -0.59 2.10
N TRP A 32 17.62 0.54 1.41
CA TRP A 32 16.52 1.41 1.02
C TRP A 32 16.24 1.42 -0.49
N GLY A 33 17.02 0.65 -1.28
CA GLY A 33 16.82 0.53 -2.72
C GLY A 33 15.52 -0.19 -3.08
N TRP A 34 15.11 -0.05 -4.34
CA TRP A 34 13.83 -0.59 -4.81
C TRP A 34 13.68 -2.09 -4.55
N GLU A 35 14.71 -2.90 -4.81
CA GLU A 35 14.61 -4.34 -4.60
C GLU A 35 14.38 -4.73 -3.12
N ASP A 36 15.03 -4.01 -2.18
CA ASP A 36 14.82 -4.23 -0.76
C ASP A 36 13.38 -3.86 -0.35
N ILE A 37 12.92 -2.70 -0.81
CA ILE A 37 11.59 -2.19 -0.50
C ILE A 37 10.49 -3.01 -1.19
N LYS A 38 10.69 -3.42 -2.44
CA LYS A 38 9.79 -4.31 -3.18
C LYS A 38 9.58 -5.64 -2.44
N ALA A 39 10.66 -6.22 -1.92
CA ALA A 39 10.59 -7.44 -1.12
C ALA A 39 9.71 -7.26 0.13
N VAL A 40 9.80 -6.11 0.82
CA VAL A 40 8.94 -5.78 1.96
C VAL A 40 7.50 -5.62 1.55
N TYR A 41 7.21 -4.90 0.45
CA TYR A 41 5.84 -4.77 -0.06
C TYR A 41 5.23 -6.12 -0.38
N ARG A 42 5.94 -7.00 -1.08
CA ARG A 42 5.47 -8.36 -1.38
C ARG A 42 5.20 -9.17 -0.11
N GLN A 43 6.02 -9.01 0.91
CA GLN A 43 5.88 -9.73 2.18
C GLN A 43 4.65 -9.27 2.98
N ILE A 44 4.31 -7.98 2.93
CA ILE A 44 3.22 -7.44 3.76
C ILE A 44 1.85 -7.53 3.10
N GLU A 45 1.75 -7.60 1.79
CA GLU A 45 0.47 -7.55 1.07
C GLU A 45 -0.11 -8.92 0.71
N SER A 46 -1.44 -8.97 0.66
CA SER A 46 -2.23 -10.06 0.11
C SER A 46 -3.16 -9.47 -0.94
N HIS A 47 -2.69 -9.46 -2.18
CA HIS A 47 -3.38 -8.83 -3.29
C HIS A 47 -4.46 -9.73 -3.87
N GLU A 48 -5.63 -9.18 -4.18
CA GLU A 48 -6.78 -9.89 -4.75
C GLU A 48 -6.46 -10.50 -6.13
N LEU A 49 -5.62 -9.84 -6.93
CA LEU A 49 -5.15 -10.33 -8.22
C LEU A 49 -4.09 -11.45 -8.11
N GLY A 50 -3.75 -11.88 -6.89
CA GLY A 50 -2.75 -12.91 -6.66
C GLY A 50 -1.31 -12.40 -6.69
N GLU A 51 -0.39 -13.33 -6.50
CA GLU A 51 1.05 -13.06 -6.49
C GLU A 51 1.58 -12.76 -7.90
N ALA A 52 2.48 -11.79 -8.01
CA ALA A 52 3.24 -11.46 -9.20
C ALA A 52 4.63 -10.95 -8.81
N ASP A 53 5.46 -10.63 -9.78
CA ASP A 53 6.83 -10.17 -9.53
C ASP A 53 6.90 -8.91 -8.67
N HIS A 54 5.96 -8.00 -8.90
CA HIS A 54 5.85 -6.73 -8.19
C HIS A 54 4.88 -6.76 -7.01
N ARG A 55 4.09 -7.81 -6.77
CA ARG A 55 3.09 -7.86 -5.69
C ARG A 55 3.05 -9.20 -4.95
N GLY A 56 2.69 -9.16 -3.67
CA GLY A 56 2.54 -10.34 -2.83
C GLY A 56 1.10 -10.83 -2.74
N GLY A 57 0.93 -12.15 -2.49
CA GLY A 57 -0.37 -12.81 -2.41
C GLY A 57 -0.77 -13.31 -1.03
N THR A 58 0.13 -13.31 -0.04
CA THR A 58 -0.07 -14.03 1.23
C THR A 58 0.21 -13.20 2.49
N GLY A 59 0.58 -11.93 2.34
CA GLY A 59 0.88 -11.06 3.46
C GLY A 59 -0.36 -10.68 4.30
N PRO A 60 -0.15 -10.01 5.43
CA PRO A 60 -1.23 -9.65 6.35
C PRO A 60 -2.12 -8.51 5.85
N LEU A 61 -1.67 -7.66 4.91
CA LEU A 61 -2.41 -6.50 4.43
C LEU A 61 -3.20 -6.87 3.16
N PRO A 62 -4.55 -6.99 3.25
CA PRO A 62 -5.36 -7.25 2.07
C PRO A 62 -5.42 -6.03 1.16
N ILE A 63 -5.24 -6.26 -0.12
CA ILE A 63 -5.39 -5.27 -1.19
C ILE A 63 -6.48 -5.75 -2.15
N SER A 64 -7.49 -4.92 -2.40
CA SER A 64 -8.60 -5.22 -3.30
C SER A 64 -8.65 -4.26 -4.47
N THR A 65 -9.10 -4.75 -5.61
CA THR A 65 -9.28 -3.97 -6.85
C THR A 65 -10.56 -3.11 -6.82
N GLY A 66 -11.39 -3.29 -5.78
CA GLY A 66 -12.71 -2.71 -5.72
C GLY A 66 -13.70 -3.38 -6.69
N GLN A 67 -14.95 -3.44 -6.28
CA GLN A 67 -16.01 -4.12 -7.06
C GLN A 67 -16.85 -3.15 -7.89
N PHE A 68 -16.84 -1.88 -7.53
CA PHE A 68 -17.70 -0.89 -8.16
C PHE A 68 -16.97 -0.17 -9.30
N ARG A 69 -17.64 -0.12 -10.46
CA ARG A 69 -17.15 0.56 -11.68
C ARG A 69 -18.16 1.62 -12.08
N TYR A 70 -17.73 2.88 -12.02
CA TYR A 70 -18.55 4.00 -12.45
C TYR A 70 -18.49 4.15 -13.98
N PRO A 71 -19.63 4.26 -14.70
CA PRO A 71 -19.60 4.43 -16.16
C PRO A 71 -18.73 5.62 -16.61
N ILE A 72 -18.77 6.72 -15.90
CA ILE A 72 -17.95 7.90 -16.22
C ILE A 72 -16.45 7.63 -16.06
N ALA A 73 -16.06 6.82 -15.08
CA ALA A 73 -14.66 6.45 -14.88
C ALA A 73 -14.17 5.48 -15.97
N GLU A 74 -15.02 4.54 -16.41
CA GLU A 74 -14.70 3.69 -17.57
C GLU A 74 -14.51 4.52 -18.83
N GLN A 75 -15.36 5.51 -19.09
CA GLN A 75 -15.21 6.42 -20.23
C GLN A 75 -13.91 7.22 -20.15
N LEU A 76 -13.51 7.67 -18.96
CA LEU A 76 -12.22 8.35 -18.76
C LEU A 76 -11.03 7.42 -19.05
N ILE A 77 -11.10 6.17 -18.57
CA ILE A 77 -10.08 5.16 -18.85
C ILE A 77 -9.98 4.89 -20.36
N GLU A 78 -11.11 4.70 -21.02
CA GLU A 78 -11.18 4.53 -22.49
C GLU A 78 -10.56 5.72 -23.23
N ALA A 79 -10.88 6.95 -22.83
CA ALA A 79 -10.28 8.15 -23.40
C ALA A 79 -8.77 8.19 -23.20
N GLY A 80 -8.26 7.79 -22.02
CA GLY A 80 -6.83 7.67 -21.75
C GLY A 80 -6.15 6.64 -22.64
N VAL A 81 -6.79 5.50 -22.86
CA VAL A 81 -6.28 4.46 -23.78
C VAL A 81 -6.23 4.98 -25.22
N GLN A 82 -7.26 5.71 -25.67
CA GLN A 82 -7.27 6.34 -27.00
C GLN A 82 -6.16 7.41 -27.13
N PHE A 83 -5.80 8.04 -26.03
CA PHE A 83 -4.69 9.00 -25.98
C PHE A 83 -3.32 8.34 -25.98
N GLY A 84 -3.24 7.01 -25.80
CA GLY A 84 -2.01 6.21 -25.84
C GLY A 84 -1.52 5.72 -24.48
N LEU A 85 -2.30 5.90 -23.40
CA LEU A 85 -1.95 5.32 -22.10
C LEU A 85 -2.28 3.83 -22.05
N GLU A 86 -1.44 3.06 -21.39
CA GLU A 86 -1.71 1.64 -21.12
C GLU A 86 -2.81 1.49 -20.08
N ARG A 87 -3.82 0.65 -20.34
CA ARG A 87 -4.81 0.26 -19.32
C ARG A 87 -4.21 -0.74 -18.36
N LYS A 88 -4.24 -0.43 -17.07
CA LYS A 88 -3.67 -1.27 -16.01
C LYS A 88 -4.71 -1.71 -14.99
N GLU A 89 -4.59 -2.96 -14.54
CA GLU A 89 -5.34 -3.50 -13.41
C GLU A 89 -4.68 -3.18 -12.06
N ASP A 90 -3.37 -2.98 -12.08
CA ASP A 90 -2.57 -2.60 -10.93
C ASP A 90 -1.64 -1.44 -11.30
N LEU A 91 -1.87 -0.28 -10.70
CA LEU A 91 -1.06 0.92 -10.91
C LEU A 91 0.25 0.92 -10.10
N ASN A 92 0.53 -0.15 -9.35
CA ASN A 92 1.77 -0.32 -8.59
C ASN A 92 2.78 -1.23 -9.30
N ASP A 93 2.62 -1.47 -10.58
CA ASP A 93 3.66 -2.14 -11.35
C ASP A 93 4.91 -1.24 -11.52
N GLU A 94 5.99 -1.79 -12.05
CA GLU A 94 7.28 -1.09 -12.10
C GLU A 94 7.30 0.09 -13.09
N THR A 95 6.38 0.14 -14.05
CA THR A 95 6.36 1.22 -15.05
C THR A 95 5.61 2.46 -14.57
N LEU A 96 4.70 2.33 -13.62
CA LEU A 96 3.81 3.35 -13.04
C LEU A 96 3.02 4.21 -14.05
N GLU A 97 3.42 4.27 -15.31
CA GLU A 97 2.68 4.96 -16.37
C GLU A 97 1.49 4.12 -16.84
N GLY A 98 0.32 4.72 -16.88
CA GLY A 98 -0.89 4.05 -17.31
C GLY A 98 -2.14 4.66 -16.73
N ILE A 99 -3.26 4.04 -17.02
CA ILE A 99 -4.58 4.47 -16.54
C ILE A 99 -5.38 3.26 -16.07
N GLY A 100 -6.00 3.40 -14.90
CA GLY A 100 -6.78 2.33 -14.30
C GLY A 100 -7.44 2.76 -12.99
N TYR A 101 -8.08 1.81 -12.34
CA TYR A 101 -8.59 2.03 -10.99
C TYR A 101 -7.50 1.83 -9.95
N TYR A 102 -7.53 2.64 -8.91
CA TYR A 102 -6.70 2.41 -7.74
C TYR A 102 -7.12 1.16 -7.00
N ASN A 103 -6.15 0.44 -6.50
CA ASN A 103 -6.34 -0.62 -5.53
C ASN A 103 -6.49 -0.04 -4.12
N HIS A 104 -7.14 -0.78 -3.22
CA HIS A 104 -7.51 -0.28 -1.90
C HIS A 104 -7.19 -1.30 -0.80
N ASN A 105 -6.78 -0.83 0.35
CA ASN A 105 -6.64 -1.65 1.54
C ASN A 105 -8.01 -1.88 2.24
N ILE A 106 -8.88 -2.58 1.51
CA ILE A 106 -10.24 -2.95 1.94
C ILE A 106 -10.41 -4.46 1.91
N LYS A 107 -11.06 -5.04 2.92
CA LYS A 107 -11.50 -6.43 2.94
C LYS A 107 -12.89 -6.54 3.52
N ASN A 108 -13.80 -7.23 2.82
CA ASN A 108 -15.19 -7.43 3.25
C ASN A 108 -15.89 -6.11 3.63
N GLY A 109 -15.73 -5.08 2.79
CA GLY A 109 -16.31 -3.75 3.01
C GLY A 109 -15.73 -2.97 4.19
N ARG A 110 -14.59 -3.39 4.74
CA ARG A 110 -13.97 -2.75 5.91
C ARG A 110 -12.55 -2.30 5.61
N ARG A 111 -12.22 -1.11 6.11
CA ARG A 111 -10.86 -0.56 6.13
C ARG A 111 -9.89 -1.50 6.85
N MET A 112 -8.77 -1.79 6.22
CA MET A 112 -7.65 -2.55 6.78
C MET A 112 -6.53 -1.58 7.19
N SER A 113 -6.77 -0.83 8.29
CA SER A 113 -5.77 0.09 8.84
C SER A 113 -4.57 -0.67 9.44
N ALA A 114 -3.44 0.01 9.57
CA ALA A 114 -2.24 -0.53 10.23
C ALA A 114 -2.54 -1.05 11.65
N SER A 115 -3.43 -0.38 12.38
CA SER A 115 -3.89 -0.87 13.68
C SER A 115 -4.58 -2.23 13.58
N ARG A 116 -5.43 -2.42 12.57
CA ARG A 116 -6.20 -3.67 12.41
C ARG A 116 -5.33 -4.81 11.95
N VAL A 117 -4.44 -4.54 11.02
CA VAL A 117 -3.66 -5.56 10.30
C VAL A 117 -2.39 -5.94 11.06
N PHE A 118 -1.71 -4.97 11.65
CA PHE A 118 -0.41 -5.20 12.29
C PHE A 118 -0.48 -5.06 13.82
N LEU A 119 -1.03 -3.96 14.34
CA LEU A 119 -1.00 -3.69 15.78
C LEU A 119 -1.85 -4.68 16.58
N LYS A 120 -3.12 -4.89 16.20
CA LYS A 120 -4.00 -5.80 16.96
C LYS A 120 -3.47 -7.22 17.10
N PRO A 121 -2.94 -7.87 16.04
CA PRO A 121 -2.26 -9.15 16.20
C PRO A 121 -1.02 -9.08 17.10
N ALA A 122 -0.22 -8.01 16.97
CA ALA A 122 1.00 -7.82 17.75
C ALA A 122 0.74 -7.57 19.25
N MET A 123 -0.39 -6.99 19.61
CA MET A 123 -0.78 -6.74 21.03
C MET A 123 -0.88 -8.01 21.88
N LYS A 124 -0.92 -9.19 21.23
CA LYS A 124 -0.88 -10.47 21.93
C LYS A 124 0.54 -10.86 22.40
N ARG A 125 1.55 -10.14 21.99
CA ARG A 125 2.95 -10.42 22.33
C ARG A 125 3.28 -9.83 23.71
N SER A 126 3.96 -10.58 24.56
CA SER A 126 4.37 -10.14 25.89
C SER A 126 5.39 -8.99 25.89
N ASN A 127 6.12 -8.83 24.79
CA ASN A 127 7.12 -7.79 24.62
C ASN A 127 6.58 -6.47 24.03
N LEU A 128 5.24 -6.33 23.88
CA LEU A 128 4.62 -5.12 23.35
C LEU A 128 3.67 -4.52 24.40
N THR A 129 3.92 -3.28 24.77
CA THR A 129 3.01 -2.47 25.58
C THR A 129 2.49 -1.29 24.74
N VAL A 130 1.18 -1.11 24.70
CA VAL A 130 0.54 -0.01 23.97
C VAL A 130 -0.07 0.96 24.98
N ILE A 131 0.44 2.17 25.03
CA ILE A 131 -0.04 3.25 25.90
C ILE A 131 -0.78 4.26 25.02
N THR A 132 -2.06 4.48 25.32
CA THR A 132 -2.88 5.49 24.65
C THR A 132 -3.02 6.74 25.52
N SER A 133 -3.53 7.83 24.92
CA SER A 133 -3.65 9.14 25.60
C SER A 133 -2.31 9.65 26.17
N ALA A 134 -1.21 9.25 25.54
CA ALA A 134 0.15 9.65 25.89
C ALA A 134 0.75 10.44 24.71
N HIS A 135 1.08 11.70 24.97
CA HIS A 135 1.75 12.56 24.00
C HIS A 135 3.25 12.45 24.14
N ALA A 136 3.91 11.86 23.14
CA ALA A 136 5.38 11.77 23.14
C ALA A 136 5.97 13.17 22.89
N GLN A 137 6.80 13.65 23.82
CA GLN A 137 7.43 14.97 23.70
C GLN A 137 8.80 14.91 23.08
N LYS A 138 9.60 13.88 23.42
CA LYS A 138 10.93 13.65 22.85
C LYS A 138 11.35 12.19 23.00
N VAL A 139 12.32 11.80 22.20
CA VAL A 139 13.07 10.56 22.37
C VAL A 139 14.40 10.91 23.09
N ASN A 140 14.73 10.17 24.13
CA ASN A 140 16.03 10.27 24.81
C ASN A 140 16.87 9.09 24.39
N PHE A 141 18.10 9.36 23.95
CA PHE A 141 19.12 8.36 23.61
C PHE A 141 20.10 8.24 24.74
#